data_ef6efa94347c3ab7988620496180e1f4
#
_entry.id   ef6efa94347c3ab7988620496180e1f4
#
_cell.length_a   1.000
_cell.length_b   1.000
_cell.length_c   1.000
_cell.angle_alpha   90.00
_cell.angle_beta   90.00
_cell.angle_gamma   90.00
#
_symmetry.space_group_name_H-M   'P 1'
#
loop_
_entity.id
_entity.type
_entity.pdbx_description
1 polymer ?
#
loop_
_entity_poly.entity_id
_entity_poly.type
_entity_poly.pdbx_seq_one_letter_code
_entity_poly.pdbx_strand_id
1 'polypeptide(L)'
;NRPLGWHTDGYYNAGDQQVRAWLLYCAQPAAEGGTNDLFDHEIAYIRLRDENPAWVRALMAPDAFTIPSNTEQGQQIRPDHSGPVFSVSPTDGSLHMRYSARQRNVIWRDDAATREAAAFLLDLFQRGDDHIYRYRLGPGEGVISNNILHRRDGFRDAPGSGNKRLV
;
A
#
# COMPACT_ATOMS: atom_id res chain seq x y z
N ASN A 1 -13.05 -13.01 6.64
CA ASN A 1 -12.63 -11.66 6.26
C ASN A 1 -11.98 -11.65 4.87
N ARG A 2 -12.19 -10.55 4.10
CA ARG A 2 -11.69 -10.42 2.73
C ARG A 2 -10.18 -10.16 2.72
N PRO A 3 -9.46 -10.55 1.66
CA PRO A 3 -8.06 -10.18 1.50
C PRO A 3 -7.90 -8.66 1.34
N LEU A 4 -6.73 -8.16 1.71
CA LEU A 4 -6.27 -6.81 1.42
C LEU A 4 -5.24 -6.89 0.29
N GLY A 5 -5.45 -6.13 -0.79
CA GLY A 5 -4.49 -6.01 -1.90
C GLY A 5 -3.28 -5.19 -1.50
N TRP A 6 -2.26 -5.16 -2.35
CA TRP A 6 -1.06 -4.37 -2.13
C TRP A 6 -1.35 -2.89 -1.93
N HIS A 7 -0.82 -2.31 -0.86
CA HIS A 7 -0.98 -0.90 -0.51
C HIS A 7 0.09 -0.45 0.50
N THR A 8 0.18 0.85 0.69
CA THR A 8 0.78 1.49 1.85
C THR A 8 -0.33 2.11 2.69
N ASP A 9 -0.18 2.16 4.01
CA ASP A 9 -1.18 2.78 4.88
C ASP A 9 -1.26 4.29 4.66
N GLY A 10 -2.46 4.85 4.84
CA GLY A 10 -2.68 6.27 4.67
C GLY A 10 -2.50 6.79 3.23
N TYR A 11 -2.54 5.92 2.22
CA TYR A 11 -2.42 6.33 0.80
C TYR A 11 -3.49 7.35 0.38
N TYR A 12 -4.54 7.50 1.14
CA TYR A 12 -5.64 8.46 0.95
C TYR A 12 -5.46 9.76 1.75
N ASN A 13 -4.43 9.86 2.58
CA ASN A 13 -4.16 11.05 3.38
C ASN A 13 -3.47 12.16 2.56
N ALA A 14 -3.61 13.39 3.04
CA ALA A 14 -2.87 14.53 2.51
C ALA A 14 -1.35 14.39 2.77
N GLY A 15 -0.54 15.12 2.01
CA GLY A 15 0.91 15.00 2.07
C GLY A 15 1.54 15.35 3.42
N ASP A 16 0.88 16.19 4.22
CA ASP A 16 1.25 16.55 5.59
C ASP A 16 0.76 15.55 6.66
N GLN A 17 -0.05 14.58 6.25
CA GLN A 17 -0.63 13.52 7.09
C GLN A 17 -0.17 12.13 6.68
N GLN A 18 1.01 12.01 6.10
CA GLN A 18 1.57 10.73 5.68
C GLN A 18 1.76 9.78 6.86
N VAL A 19 1.33 8.54 6.70
CA VAL A 19 1.70 7.46 7.62
C VAL A 19 3.15 7.08 7.34
N ARG A 20 4.04 7.29 8.30
CA ARG A 20 5.48 7.02 8.19
C ARG A 20 5.87 5.65 8.71
N ALA A 21 5.10 5.12 9.64
CA ALA A 21 5.32 3.82 10.24
C ALA A 21 4.01 3.24 10.76
N TRP A 22 3.97 1.92 10.86
CA TRP A 22 2.88 1.20 11.51
C TRP A 22 3.42 0.02 12.33
N LEU A 23 2.62 -0.39 13.29
CA LEU A 23 2.85 -1.58 14.10
C LEU A 23 1.66 -2.51 13.97
N LEU A 24 1.92 -3.77 13.63
CA LEU A 24 0.94 -4.83 13.62
C LEU A 24 1.29 -5.84 14.73
N TYR A 25 0.34 -6.11 15.63
CA TYR A 25 0.50 -7.09 16.70
C TYR A 25 -0.58 -8.16 16.59
N CYS A 26 -0.18 -9.42 16.65
CA CYS A 26 -1.08 -10.56 16.62
C CYS A 26 -1.45 -11.01 18.04
N ALA A 27 -2.56 -10.52 18.56
CA ALA A 27 -3.09 -10.99 19.85
C ALA A 27 -3.64 -12.41 19.74
N GLN A 28 -4.34 -12.72 18.62
CA GLN A 28 -4.91 -14.02 18.31
C GLN A 28 -4.88 -14.27 16.80
N PRO A 29 -4.24 -15.32 16.33
CA PRO A 29 -4.22 -15.66 14.91
C PRO A 29 -5.59 -16.16 14.44
N ALA A 30 -5.87 -16.00 13.15
CA ALA A 30 -7.02 -16.66 12.52
C ALA A 30 -6.86 -18.18 12.54
N ALA A 31 -7.97 -18.94 12.45
CA ALA A 31 -7.89 -20.41 12.28
C ALA A 31 -7.22 -20.76 10.95
N GLU A 32 -7.58 -20.04 9.87
CA GLU A 32 -7.04 -20.26 8.53
C GLU A 32 -6.70 -18.94 7.86
N GLY A 33 -5.65 -18.91 7.02
CA GLY A 33 -5.22 -17.74 6.25
C GLY A 33 -4.60 -16.66 7.12
N GLY A 34 -4.68 -15.39 6.66
CA GLY A 34 -4.14 -14.24 7.38
C GLY A 34 -2.62 -14.06 7.24
N THR A 35 -2.02 -14.69 6.24
CA THR A 35 -0.61 -14.48 5.88
C THR A 35 -0.43 -13.06 5.35
N ASN A 36 0.63 -12.40 5.80
CA ASN A 36 1.03 -11.08 5.32
C ASN A 36 2.18 -11.23 4.33
N ASP A 37 2.14 -10.45 3.27
CA ASP A 37 3.26 -10.26 2.37
C ASP A 37 3.74 -8.81 2.51
N LEU A 38 5.04 -8.65 2.67
CA LEU A 38 5.73 -7.39 2.81
C LEU A 38 6.71 -7.22 1.66
N PHE A 39 6.75 -6.04 1.06
CA PHE A 39 7.66 -5.74 -0.03
C PHE A 39 8.20 -4.32 0.12
N ASP A 40 9.52 -4.21 0.17
CA ASP A 40 10.15 -2.91 0.33
C ASP A 40 9.88 -2.03 -0.90
N HIS A 41 9.34 -0.85 -0.65
CA HIS A 41 9.02 0.11 -1.70
C HIS A 41 10.26 0.70 -2.38
N GLU A 42 11.42 0.67 -1.73
CA GLU A 42 12.69 1.04 -2.37
C GLU A 42 13.08 0.02 -3.43
N ILE A 43 12.79 -1.27 -3.22
CA ILE A 43 12.98 -2.30 -4.24
C ILE A 43 12.03 -2.07 -5.41
N ALA A 44 10.75 -1.75 -5.15
CA ALA A 44 9.80 -1.41 -6.21
C ALA A 44 10.28 -0.19 -7.03
N TYR A 45 10.83 0.83 -6.37
CA TYR A 45 11.46 1.98 -7.01
C TYR A 45 12.65 1.57 -7.89
N ILE A 46 13.54 0.70 -7.38
CA ILE A 46 14.70 0.19 -8.12
C ILE A 46 14.26 -0.57 -9.37
N ARG A 47 13.26 -1.46 -9.26
CA ARG A 47 12.72 -2.21 -10.40
C ARG A 47 12.16 -1.30 -11.49
N LEU A 48 11.41 -0.27 -11.10
CA LEU A 48 10.90 0.75 -12.03
C LEU A 48 12.01 1.54 -12.71
N ARG A 49 13.01 1.99 -11.93
CA ARG A 49 14.14 2.76 -12.43
C ARG A 49 14.97 1.96 -13.45
N ASP A 50 15.23 0.69 -13.13
CA ASP A 50 16.07 -0.16 -13.97
C ASP A 50 15.36 -0.55 -15.26
N GLU A 51 14.03 -0.65 -15.25
CA GLU A 51 13.24 -0.87 -16.46
C GLU A 51 13.14 0.43 -17.30
N ASN A 52 12.70 1.52 -16.69
CA ASN A 52 12.57 2.80 -17.36
C ASN A 52 12.62 3.98 -16.37
N PRO A 53 13.72 4.76 -16.34
CA PRO A 53 13.86 5.91 -15.46
C PRO A 53 12.80 7.01 -15.67
N ALA A 54 12.16 7.06 -16.86
CA ALA A 54 11.08 8.02 -17.10
C ALA A 54 9.83 7.69 -16.29
N TRP A 55 9.59 6.43 -15.97
CA TRP A 55 8.47 6.00 -15.14
C TRP A 55 8.58 6.49 -13.70
N VAL A 56 9.80 6.46 -13.14
CA VAL A 56 10.04 7.02 -11.80
C VAL A 56 9.70 8.51 -11.78
N ARG A 57 10.18 9.29 -12.78
CA ARG A 57 9.87 10.71 -12.89
C ARG A 57 8.36 10.96 -13.02
N ALA A 58 7.66 10.16 -13.80
CA ALA A 58 6.21 10.25 -13.96
C ALA A 58 5.48 9.99 -12.63
N LEU A 59 5.90 8.96 -11.87
CA LEU A 59 5.30 8.62 -10.57
C LEU A 59 5.69 9.57 -9.43
N MET A 60 6.71 10.41 -9.60
CA MET A 60 7.07 11.49 -8.68
C MET A 60 6.36 12.82 -8.99
N ALA A 61 5.59 12.89 -10.06
CA ALA A 61 4.83 14.10 -10.37
C ALA A 61 3.74 14.38 -9.31
N PRO A 62 3.45 15.65 -9.00
CA PRO A 62 2.53 16.03 -7.92
C PRO A 62 1.08 15.62 -8.16
N ASP A 63 0.73 15.21 -9.36
CA ASP A 63 -0.59 14.77 -9.80
C ASP A 63 -0.61 13.34 -10.34
N ALA A 64 0.45 12.57 -10.12
CA ALA A 64 0.60 11.22 -10.67
C ALA A 64 -0.54 10.27 -10.25
N PHE A 65 -1.04 10.44 -9.03
CA PHE A 65 -1.95 9.50 -8.37
C PHE A 65 -3.00 10.26 -7.56
N THR A 66 -4.26 10.18 -7.97
CA THR A 66 -5.38 10.83 -7.31
C THR A 66 -6.29 9.80 -6.65
N ILE A 67 -6.59 10.00 -5.37
CA ILE A 67 -7.63 9.28 -4.66
C ILE A 67 -8.89 10.12 -4.68
N PRO A 68 -9.98 9.66 -5.30
CA PRO A 68 -11.23 10.39 -5.37
C PRO A 68 -11.82 10.69 -3.98
N SER A 69 -12.65 11.73 -3.92
CA SER A 69 -13.41 12.06 -2.71
C SER A 69 -14.24 10.87 -2.23
N ASN A 70 -14.43 10.78 -0.93
CA ASN A 70 -15.36 9.84 -0.32
C ASN A 70 -16.60 10.58 0.19
N THR A 71 -17.77 10.08 -0.18
CA THR A 71 -19.08 10.64 0.24
C THR A 71 -19.91 9.51 0.82
N GLU A 72 -20.41 9.68 2.03
CA GLU A 72 -21.34 8.76 2.71
C GLU A 72 -22.62 9.50 3.05
N GLN A 73 -23.77 8.92 2.70
CA GLN A 73 -25.09 9.49 2.97
C GLN A 73 -25.25 10.97 2.51
N GLY A 74 -24.59 11.35 1.40
CA GLY A 74 -24.62 12.70 0.86
C GLY A 74 -23.63 13.69 1.53
N GLN A 75 -22.94 13.28 2.56
CA GLN A 75 -21.91 14.08 3.21
C GLN A 75 -20.51 13.70 2.72
N GLN A 76 -19.71 14.68 2.33
CA GLN A 76 -18.31 14.46 1.97
C GLN A 76 -17.51 14.17 3.23
N ILE A 77 -17.03 12.92 3.35
CA ILE A 77 -16.18 12.46 4.46
C ILE A 77 -14.71 12.86 4.22
N ARG A 78 -14.29 12.86 2.96
CA ARG A 78 -12.93 13.21 2.56
C ARG A 78 -12.95 13.80 1.15
N PRO A 79 -12.23 14.91 0.90
CA PRO A 79 -12.04 15.44 -0.45
C PRO A 79 -11.20 14.49 -1.32
N ASP A 80 -11.15 14.74 -2.60
CA ASP A 80 -10.15 14.14 -3.47
C ASP A 80 -8.75 14.60 -3.07
N HIS A 81 -7.77 13.75 -3.31
CA HIS A 81 -6.39 14.03 -2.98
C HIS A 81 -5.43 13.54 -4.06
N SER A 82 -4.81 14.47 -4.76
CA SER A 82 -3.75 14.22 -5.74
C SER A 82 -2.37 14.31 -5.09
N GLY A 83 -1.43 13.54 -5.60
CA GLY A 83 -0.06 13.58 -5.13
C GLY A 83 0.83 12.58 -5.87
N PRO A 84 2.13 12.57 -5.57
CA PRO A 84 3.05 11.60 -6.13
C PRO A 84 2.81 10.19 -5.56
N VAL A 85 3.24 9.17 -6.31
CA VAL A 85 3.42 7.80 -5.80
C VAL A 85 4.69 7.72 -4.96
N PHE A 86 5.80 8.25 -5.47
CA PHE A 86 7.06 8.33 -4.74
C PHE A 86 7.40 9.76 -4.37
N SER A 87 7.82 9.97 -3.15
CA SER A 87 8.33 11.27 -2.67
C SER A 87 9.54 11.05 -1.76
N VAL A 88 10.43 12.02 -1.75
CA VAL A 88 11.62 12.03 -0.87
C VAL A 88 11.35 12.96 0.29
N SER A 89 11.58 12.48 1.50
CA SER A 89 11.47 13.28 2.71
C SER A 89 12.52 14.40 2.71
N PRO A 90 12.13 15.67 2.85
CA PRO A 90 13.09 16.77 2.91
C PRO A 90 13.91 16.77 4.20
N THR A 91 13.50 16.01 5.22
CA THR A 91 14.13 16.00 6.53
C THR A 91 15.33 15.06 6.59
N ASP A 92 15.20 13.87 6.00
CA ASP A 92 16.17 12.79 6.15
C ASP A 92 16.53 12.07 4.84
N GLY A 93 15.91 12.47 3.72
CA GLY A 93 16.15 11.88 2.41
C GLY A 93 15.50 10.51 2.20
N SER A 94 14.72 10.00 3.17
CA SER A 94 14.04 8.73 3.04
C SER A 94 12.99 8.74 1.92
N LEU A 95 12.88 7.63 1.20
CA LEU A 95 11.82 7.44 0.21
C LEU A 95 10.51 7.10 0.91
N HIS A 96 9.43 7.69 0.44
CA HIS A 96 8.07 7.36 0.83
C HIS A 96 7.28 6.93 -0.40
N MET A 97 6.46 5.90 -0.25
CA MET A 97 5.55 5.44 -1.30
C MET A 97 4.10 5.59 -0.84
N ARG A 98 3.27 6.13 -1.71
CA ARG A 98 1.83 6.26 -1.57
C ARG A 98 1.17 5.43 -2.66
N TYR A 99 0.61 4.26 -2.31
CA TYR A 99 0.13 3.30 -3.30
C TYR A 99 -1.08 2.49 -2.83
N SER A 100 -1.95 2.16 -3.77
CA SER A 100 -3.00 1.15 -3.60
C SER A 100 -3.28 0.44 -4.91
N ALA A 101 -3.28 -0.89 -4.90
CA ALA A 101 -3.66 -1.71 -6.05
C ALA A 101 -5.18 -1.73 -6.31
N ARG A 102 -5.99 -1.01 -5.54
CA ARG A 102 -7.45 -0.90 -5.72
C ARG A 102 -7.79 0.01 -6.88
N GLN A 103 -7.94 -0.53 -8.07
CA GLN A 103 -8.21 0.25 -9.28
C GLN A 103 -9.47 1.14 -9.21
N ARG A 104 -10.49 0.75 -8.45
CA ARG A 104 -11.76 1.52 -8.36
C ARG A 104 -11.65 2.86 -7.62
N ASN A 105 -10.61 3.03 -6.82
CA ASN A 105 -10.43 4.20 -5.96
C ASN A 105 -9.15 4.97 -6.30
N VAL A 106 -8.71 4.87 -7.54
CA VAL A 106 -7.46 5.49 -8.00
C VAL A 106 -7.68 6.06 -9.40
N ILE A 107 -7.27 7.29 -9.58
CA ILE A 107 -7.17 7.93 -10.89
C ILE A 107 -5.69 8.22 -11.14
N TRP A 108 -5.15 7.63 -12.19
CA TRP A 108 -3.79 7.89 -12.64
C TRP A 108 -3.77 9.10 -13.57
N ARG A 109 -2.69 9.88 -13.53
CA ARG A 109 -2.48 10.96 -14.51
C ARG A 109 -2.53 10.39 -15.94
N ASP A 110 -3.21 11.12 -16.82
CA ASP A 110 -3.47 10.66 -18.20
C ASP A 110 -2.29 10.97 -19.14
N ASP A 111 -1.17 10.29 -18.93
CA ASP A 111 -0.03 10.26 -19.85
C ASP A 111 0.54 8.83 -19.97
N ALA A 112 1.29 8.57 -21.05
CA ALA A 112 1.78 7.24 -21.36
C ALA A 112 2.71 6.70 -20.27
N ALA A 113 3.67 7.50 -19.81
CA ALA A 113 4.67 7.06 -18.84
C ALA A 113 4.04 6.70 -17.48
N THR A 114 3.05 7.47 -17.02
CA THR A 114 2.32 7.16 -15.77
C THR A 114 1.51 5.87 -15.91
N ARG A 115 0.80 5.68 -17.03
CA ARG A 115 0.02 4.45 -17.26
C ARG A 115 0.91 3.21 -17.38
N GLU A 116 2.02 3.31 -18.08
CA GLU A 116 3.00 2.21 -18.23
C GLU A 116 3.63 1.85 -16.88
N ALA A 117 4.03 2.86 -16.09
CA ALA A 117 4.57 2.66 -14.75
C ALA A 117 3.55 2.00 -13.80
N ALA A 118 2.29 2.42 -13.84
CA ALA A 118 1.21 1.82 -13.05
C ALA A 118 0.95 0.36 -13.45
N ALA A 119 0.95 0.07 -14.76
CA ALA A 119 0.82 -1.29 -15.29
C ALA A 119 1.99 -2.18 -14.87
N PHE A 120 3.22 -1.66 -14.93
CA PHE A 120 4.41 -2.37 -14.47
C PHE A 120 4.36 -2.72 -12.98
N LEU A 121 3.97 -1.77 -12.12
CA LEU A 121 3.80 -2.03 -10.68
C LEU A 121 2.74 -3.12 -10.43
N LEU A 122 1.61 -3.04 -11.12
CA LEU A 122 0.56 -4.05 -10.97
C LEU A 122 1.05 -5.44 -11.41
N ASP A 123 1.76 -5.53 -12.53
CA ASP A 123 2.36 -6.78 -13.02
C ASP A 123 3.40 -7.31 -12.02
N LEU A 124 4.31 -6.46 -11.53
CA LEU A 124 5.31 -6.80 -10.53
C LEU A 124 4.67 -7.46 -9.30
N PHE A 125 3.58 -6.90 -8.81
CA PHE A 125 2.88 -7.44 -7.64
C PHE A 125 2.08 -8.73 -7.94
N GLN A 126 1.65 -8.94 -9.17
CA GLN A 126 0.95 -10.16 -9.58
C GLN A 126 1.91 -11.33 -9.82
N ARG A 127 3.01 -11.10 -10.52
CA ARG A 127 4.03 -12.12 -10.79
C ARG A 127 4.88 -12.47 -9.58
N GLY A 128 5.00 -11.54 -8.63
CA GLY A 128 5.85 -11.65 -7.45
C GLY A 128 7.29 -11.17 -7.69
N ASP A 129 8.07 -11.12 -6.61
CA ASP A 129 9.49 -10.80 -6.58
C ASP A 129 10.15 -11.61 -5.46
N ASP A 130 11.41 -12.00 -5.63
CA ASP A 130 12.17 -12.80 -4.64
C ASP A 130 12.40 -12.06 -3.30
N HIS A 131 12.19 -10.73 -3.29
CA HIS A 131 12.29 -9.91 -2.08
C HIS A 131 10.94 -9.73 -1.36
N ILE A 132 9.88 -10.42 -1.77
CA ILE A 132 8.62 -10.44 -1.03
C ILE A 132 8.80 -11.34 0.19
N TYR A 133 8.73 -10.74 1.38
CA TYR A 133 8.74 -11.46 2.65
C TYR A 133 7.31 -11.89 3.00
N ARG A 134 7.10 -13.20 3.08
CA ARG A 134 5.80 -13.78 3.36
C ARG A 134 5.78 -14.41 4.75
N TYR A 135 4.92 -13.93 5.63
CA TYR A 135 4.85 -14.42 7.00
C TYR A 135 3.44 -14.37 7.60
N ARG A 136 3.11 -15.40 8.36
CA ARG A 136 1.89 -15.46 9.15
C ARG A 136 2.26 -15.32 10.63
N LEU A 137 1.84 -14.23 11.25
CA LEU A 137 2.11 -13.95 12.66
C LEU A 137 1.44 -14.96 13.57
N GLY A 138 2.20 -15.51 14.53
CA GLY A 138 1.72 -16.27 15.67
C GLY A 138 1.23 -15.37 16.82
N PRO A 139 0.62 -15.97 17.86
CA PRO A 139 0.17 -15.19 19.03
C PRO A 139 1.35 -14.56 19.75
N GLY A 140 1.26 -13.26 20.04
CA GLY A 140 2.33 -12.49 20.69
C GLY A 140 3.39 -11.95 19.75
N GLU A 141 3.36 -12.30 18.46
CA GLU A 141 4.28 -11.76 17.46
C GLU A 141 3.79 -10.43 16.87
N GLY A 142 4.71 -9.65 16.36
CA GLY A 142 4.39 -8.39 15.72
C GLY A 142 5.39 -7.99 14.66
N VAL A 143 5.00 -6.99 13.86
CA VAL A 143 5.83 -6.35 12.86
C VAL A 143 5.81 -4.85 13.08
N ILE A 144 6.96 -4.22 13.04
CA ILE A 144 7.12 -2.76 12.93
C ILE A 144 7.66 -2.49 11.53
N SER A 145 7.06 -1.52 10.84
CA SER A 145 7.42 -1.18 9.47
C SER A 145 7.42 0.33 9.27
N ASN A 146 8.30 0.81 8.40
CA ASN A 146 8.34 2.17 7.88
C ASN A 146 7.31 2.41 6.75
N ASN A 147 6.16 1.75 6.84
CA ASN A 147 5.06 1.82 5.87
C ASN A 147 5.41 1.30 4.47
N ILE A 148 6.16 0.19 4.41
CA ILE A 148 6.43 -0.49 3.15
C ILE A 148 5.14 -1.04 2.51
N LEU A 149 5.22 -1.42 1.25
CA LEU A 149 4.14 -2.14 0.56
C LEU A 149 3.79 -3.42 1.31
N HIS A 150 2.51 -3.63 1.53
CA HIS A 150 2.03 -4.84 2.17
C HIS A 150 0.66 -5.28 1.64
N ARG A 151 0.40 -6.56 1.80
CA ARG A 151 -0.91 -7.16 1.56
C ARG A 151 -1.18 -8.26 2.59
N ARG A 152 -2.43 -8.67 2.71
CA ARG A 152 -2.81 -9.79 3.58
C ARG A 152 -3.80 -10.69 2.88
N ASP A 153 -3.58 -11.99 2.98
CA ASP A 153 -4.52 -13.00 2.53
C ASP A 153 -5.85 -12.90 3.28
N GLY A 154 -6.93 -13.36 2.66
CA GLY A 154 -8.19 -13.57 3.35
C GLY A 154 -8.01 -14.54 4.52
N PHE A 155 -8.88 -14.46 5.51
CA PHE A 155 -8.80 -15.34 6.66
C PHE A 155 -10.18 -15.72 7.24
N ARG A 156 -10.22 -16.83 7.98
CA ARG A 156 -11.37 -17.34 8.68
C ARG A 156 -11.03 -17.58 10.14
N ASP A 157 -11.92 -17.12 11.03
CA ASP A 157 -11.80 -17.37 12.45
C ASP A 157 -12.44 -18.70 12.83
N ALA A 158 -12.00 -19.31 13.94
CA ALA A 158 -12.64 -20.49 14.49
C ALA A 158 -14.08 -20.18 14.93
N PRO A 159 -15.04 -21.13 14.78
CA PRO A 159 -16.37 -20.96 15.33
C PRO A 159 -16.31 -20.67 16.83
N GLY A 160 -16.99 -19.61 17.28
CA GLY A 160 -17.03 -19.22 18.70
C GLY A 160 -15.85 -18.38 19.18
N SER A 161 -14.82 -18.11 18.37
CA SER A 161 -13.81 -17.09 18.66
C SER A 161 -14.48 -15.73 18.52
N GLY A 162 -14.89 -15.14 19.64
CA GLY A 162 -15.53 -13.80 19.65
C GLY A 162 -14.64 -12.79 18.90
N ASN A 163 -15.25 -11.99 18.02
CA ASN A 163 -14.62 -10.94 17.20
C ASN A 163 -13.96 -9.84 18.06
N LYS A 164 -12.97 -10.17 18.87
CA LYS A 164 -12.15 -9.20 19.58
C LYS A 164 -10.82 -9.02 18.86
N ARG A 165 -10.88 -8.42 17.68
CA ARG A 165 -9.69 -7.89 17.04
C ARG A 165 -9.57 -6.44 17.39
N LEU A 166 -8.50 -6.09 18.10
CA LEU A 166 -8.00 -4.74 18.13
C LEU A 166 -7.36 -4.48 16.76
N VAL A 167 -7.92 -3.55 16.04
CA VAL A 167 -7.34 -2.99 14.80
C VAL A 167 -6.47 -1.84 15.21
#